data_e83a9b7bf34bbfa67054968627b9afe7
#
_entry.id   e83a9b7bf34bbfa67054968627b9afe7
#
_cell.length_a   1.000
_cell.length_b   1.000
_cell.length_c   1.000
_cell.angle_alpha   90.00
_cell.angle_beta   90.00
_cell.angle_gamma   90.00
#
_symmetry.space_group_name_H-M   'P 1'
#
loop_
_entity.id
_entity.type
_entity.pdbx_description
1 polymer ?
#
loop_
_entity_poly.entity_id
_entity_poly.type
_entity_poly.pdbx_seq_one_letter_code
_entity_poly.pdbx_strand_id
1 'polypeptide(L)'
;ATTLINPNALKLMLPKSSNQLKDKAITTVSIQDSGRGKYRYYVEMQEVGSIDGVERALKERLDGQQEPTVSLHCDKTVAVDEVVKVMNIAKDNNYKLILATTPR
;
A
#
# COMPACT_ATOMS: atom_id res chain seq x y z
N ALA A 1 11.94 -2.34 9.56
CA ALA A 1 11.91 -1.94 8.58
C ALA A 1 11.00 -0.93 8.17
N THR A 2 10.12 -0.70 8.76
CA THR A 2 9.32 0.17 8.41
C THR A 2 9.73 1.46 8.35
N THR A 3 10.71 1.67 8.84
CA THR A 3 11.24 2.85 8.77
C THR A 3 11.16 3.52 7.57
N LEU A 4 11.13 2.83 6.60
CA LEU A 4 11.18 3.39 5.43
C LEU A 4 10.13 4.31 5.25
N ILE A 5 9.13 4.25 5.83
CA ILE A 5 8.12 5.13 5.61
C ILE A 5 8.50 6.47 5.84
N ASN A 6 9.58 6.69 6.31
CA ASN A 6 10.00 8.01 6.47
C ASN A 6 9.01 8.80 7.28
N PRO A 7 8.88 8.47 8.50
CA PRO A 7 7.98 9.17 9.37
C PRO A 7 8.24 10.66 9.43
N ASN A 8 9.46 11.05 9.15
CA ASN A 8 9.76 12.45 9.17
C ASN A 8 9.08 13.19 8.05
N ALA A 9 8.98 12.58 6.91
CA ALA A 9 8.31 13.21 5.81
C ALA A 9 6.84 13.39 6.14
N LEU A 10 6.27 12.41 6.81
CA LEU A 10 4.89 12.53 7.18
C LEU A 10 4.70 13.65 8.18
N LYS A 11 5.63 13.79 9.10
CA LYS A 11 5.51 14.82 10.09
C LYS A 11 5.60 16.18 9.47
N LEU A 12 6.41 16.30 8.45
CA LEU A 12 6.54 17.58 7.81
C LEU A 12 5.23 18.00 7.18
N MET A 13 4.45 17.06 6.76
CA MET A 13 3.21 17.41 6.15
C MET A 13 2.12 17.64 7.14
N LEU A 14 2.13 16.92 8.22
CA LEU A 14 1.09 17.04 9.18
C LEU A 14 0.81 18.43 9.72
N PRO A 15 1.79 19.14 10.13
CA PRO A 15 1.53 20.39 10.80
C PRO A 15 0.68 21.35 10.02
N LYS A 16 0.87 21.35 8.75
CA LYS A 16 0.15 22.28 7.99
C LYS A 16 -1.12 21.78 7.47
N SER A 17 -1.24 20.53 7.33
CA SER A 17 -2.39 20.05 6.66
C SER A 17 -3.16 19.06 7.45
N SER A 18 -3.16 19.22 8.73
CA SER A 18 -3.85 18.25 9.54
C SER A 18 -5.29 18.10 9.10
N ASN A 19 -5.94 19.14 8.70
CA ASN A 19 -7.30 19.01 8.26
C ASN A 19 -7.39 18.32 6.93
N GLN A 20 -6.42 18.56 6.09
CA GLN A 20 -6.43 17.99 4.78
C GLN A 20 -6.14 16.51 4.83
N LEU A 21 -5.40 16.08 5.79
CA LEU A 21 -5.10 14.69 5.87
C LEU A 21 -6.34 13.86 6.09
N LYS A 22 -7.36 14.45 6.65
CA LYS A 22 -8.57 13.72 6.87
C LYS A 22 -9.23 13.39 5.56
N ASP A 23 -8.90 14.12 4.53
CA ASP A 23 -9.50 13.90 3.25
C ASP A 23 -8.79 12.85 2.42
N LYS A 24 -7.66 12.38 2.89
CA LYS A 24 -6.92 11.39 2.14
C LYS A 24 -6.99 10.05 2.84
N ALA A 25 -7.40 9.06 2.14
CA ALA A 25 -7.43 7.73 2.68
C ALA A 25 -6.24 6.98 2.14
N ILE A 26 -5.30 6.63 2.99
CA ILE A 26 -4.11 5.89 2.58
C ILE A 26 -4.15 4.53 3.25
N THR A 27 -4.08 3.49 2.45
CA THR A 27 -4.05 2.14 2.97
C THR A 27 -2.77 1.49 2.50
N THR A 28 -2.07 0.87 3.41
CA THR A 28 -0.80 0.21 3.12
C THR A 28 -1.03 -1.22 2.70
N VAL A 29 -0.41 -1.61 1.59
CA VAL A 29 -0.41 -2.98 1.14
C VAL A 29 1.04 -3.44 1.21
N SER A 30 1.27 -4.59 1.83
CA SER A 30 2.61 -5.12 1.95
C SER A 30 2.68 -6.49 1.29
N ILE A 31 3.74 -6.73 0.55
CA ILE A 31 3.98 -8.02 -0.07
C ILE A 31 5.31 -8.52 0.47
N GLN A 32 5.28 -9.67 1.10
CA GLN A 32 6.48 -10.28 1.63
C GLN A 32 6.82 -11.50 0.82
N ASP A 33 8.09 -11.67 0.54
CA ASP A 33 8.57 -12.84 -0.17
C ASP A 33 8.82 -13.94 0.86
N SER A 34 8.04 -15.00 0.79
CA SER A 34 8.22 -16.10 1.73
C SER A 34 9.04 -17.22 1.15
N GLY A 35 9.67 -16.99 0.01
CA GLY A 35 10.57 -17.97 -0.60
C GLY A 35 9.84 -18.92 -1.53
N ARG A 36 10.59 -19.53 -2.42
CA ARG A 36 10.06 -20.52 -3.34
C ARG A 36 8.91 -20.04 -4.20
N GLY A 37 8.96 -18.78 -4.56
CA GLY A 37 7.92 -18.21 -5.41
C GLY A 37 6.61 -17.94 -4.71
N LYS A 38 6.61 -18.00 -3.40
CA LYS A 38 5.40 -17.74 -2.65
C LYS A 38 5.48 -16.38 -1.99
N TYR A 39 4.34 -15.72 -1.90
CA TYR A 39 4.28 -14.40 -1.34
C TYR A 39 3.17 -14.30 -0.32
N ARG A 40 3.32 -13.41 0.63
CA ARG A 40 2.27 -13.13 1.59
C ARG A 40 1.83 -11.71 1.37
N TYR A 41 0.54 -11.49 1.39
CA TYR A 41 -0.03 -10.18 1.14
C TYR A 41 -0.72 -9.67 2.38
N TYR A 42 -0.50 -8.40 2.69
CA TYR A 42 -1.12 -7.79 3.85
C TYR A 42 -1.76 -6.49 3.43
N VAL A 43 -2.93 -6.22 3.99
CA VAL A 43 -3.56 -4.90 3.86
C VAL A 43 -3.59 -4.34 5.26
N GLU A 44 -2.90 -3.27 5.47
CA GLU A 44 -2.59 -2.75 6.79
C GLU A 44 -1.86 -3.84 7.56
N MET A 45 -2.36 -4.27 8.66
CA MET A 45 -1.70 -5.28 9.44
C MET A 45 -2.37 -6.66 9.28
N GLN A 46 -3.31 -6.76 8.37
CA GLN A 46 -4.06 -7.99 8.24
C GLN A 46 -3.64 -8.79 7.03
N GLU A 47 -3.33 -10.04 7.23
CA GLU A 47 -2.95 -10.90 6.11
C GLU A 47 -4.19 -11.26 5.30
N VAL A 48 -4.04 -11.15 3.97
CA VAL A 48 -5.13 -11.52 3.08
C VAL A 48 -4.64 -12.60 2.13
N GLY A 49 -5.01 -13.61 1.96
CA GLY A 49 -4.48 -14.76 1.33
C GLY A 49 -4.10 -14.66 -0.15
N SER A 50 -4.53 -13.63 -0.85
CA SER A 50 -4.27 -13.57 -2.28
C SER A 50 -4.41 -12.16 -2.80
N ILE A 51 -4.07 -11.98 -4.06
CA ILE A 51 -4.23 -10.69 -4.71
C ILE A 51 -5.70 -10.31 -4.75
N ASP A 52 -6.60 -11.25 -4.95
CA ASP A 52 -8.02 -10.95 -4.94
C ASP A 52 -8.43 -10.46 -3.56
N GLY A 53 -7.84 -10.99 -2.52
CA GLY A 53 -8.09 -10.53 -1.17
C GLY A 53 -7.60 -9.12 -0.96
N VAL A 54 -6.47 -8.78 -1.59
CA VAL A 54 -5.95 -7.42 -1.51
C VAL A 54 -6.97 -6.46 -2.12
N GLU A 55 -7.47 -6.78 -3.29
CA GLU A 55 -8.42 -5.89 -3.96
C GLU A 55 -9.69 -5.72 -3.14
N ARG A 56 -10.19 -6.81 -2.60
CA ARG A 56 -11.41 -6.75 -1.81
C ARG A 56 -11.20 -5.87 -0.56
N ALA A 57 -10.10 -6.06 0.11
CA ALA A 57 -9.83 -5.28 1.32
C ALA A 57 -9.62 -3.81 0.99
N LEU A 58 -8.99 -3.52 -0.15
CA LEU A 58 -8.81 -2.13 -0.54
C LEU A 58 -10.15 -1.48 -0.86
N LYS A 59 -11.03 -2.20 -1.51
CA LYS A 59 -12.32 -1.64 -1.82
C LYS A 59 -13.09 -1.32 -0.55
N GLU A 60 -13.00 -2.19 0.43
CA GLU A 60 -13.70 -1.94 1.69
C GLU A 60 -13.19 -0.70 2.38
N ARG A 61 -11.90 -0.42 2.23
CA ARG A 61 -11.33 0.71 2.94
C ARG A 61 -11.32 2.01 2.16
N LEU A 62 -11.22 1.91 0.85
CA LEU A 62 -10.99 3.09 0.02
C LEU A 62 -12.18 3.55 -0.81
N ASP A 63 -13.11 2.67 -1.08
CA ASP A 63 -14.25 3.08 -1.92
C ASP A 63 -15.04 4.19 -1.21
N GLY A 64 -15.35 5.20 -1.95
CA GLY A 64 -16.11 6.31 -1.38
C GLY A 64 -15.27 7.34 -0.67
N GLN A 65 -13.97 7.11 -0.57
CA GLN A 65 -13.11 8.06 0.12
C GLN A 65 -12.56 9.08 -0.87
N GLN A 66 -12.13 10.20 -0.37
CA GLN A 66 -11.52 11.21 -1.21
C GLN A 66 -10.05 10.88 -1.40
N GLU A 67 -9.59 11.00 -2.60
CA GLU A 67 -8.20 10.73 -2.94
C GLU A 67 -7.71 9.40 -2.39
N PRO A 68 -8.40 8.31 -2.69
CA PRO A 68 -7.98 7.03 -2.16
C PRO A 68 -6.58 6.68 -2.67
N THR A 69 -5.72 6.30 -1.76
CA THR A 69 -4.31 6.07 -2.09
C THR A 69 -3.84 4.75 -1.50
N VAL A 70 -3.09 4.02 -2.29
CA VAL A 70 -2.48 2.77 -1.86
C VAL A 70 -0.99 3.01 -1.69
N SER A 71 -0.45 2.69 -0.54
CA SER A 71 0.98 2.74 -0.31
C SER A 71 1.48 1.31 -0.35
N LEU A 72 2.21 0.96 -1.39
CA LEU A 72 2.66 -0.41 -1.58
C LEU A 72 4.08 -0.57 -1.05
N HIS A 73 4.25 -1.52 -0.16
CA HIS A 73 5.55 -1.87 0.38
C HIS A 73 5.87 -3.29 -0.01
N CYS A 74 7.03 -3.53 -0.55
CA CYS A 74 7.40 -4.89 -0.90
C CYS A 74 8.87 -5.12 -0.63
N ASP A 75 9.20 -6.36 -0.35
CA ASP A 75 10.60 -6.75 -0.19
C ASP A 75 11.24 -6.62 -1.55
N LYS A 76 12.51 -6.31 -1.58
CA LYS A 76 13.16 -6.12 -2.85
C LYS A 76 13.25 -7.38 -3.68
N THR A 77 13.02 -8.52 -3.10
CA THR A 77 13.04 -9.77 -3.85
C THR A 77 11.68 -10.14 -4.42
N VAL A 78 10.66 -9.32 -4.19
CA VAL A 78 9.35 -9.58 -4.74
C VAL A 78 9.40 -9.36 -6.24
N ALA A 79 8.84 -10.28 -7.00
CA ALA A 79 8.86 -10.18 -8.44
C ALA A 79 8.04 -9.00 -8.92
N VAL A 80 8.49 -8.39 -10.00
CA VAL A 80 7.81 -7.25 -10.57
C VAL A 80 6.37 -7.59 -10.90
N ASP A 81 6.10 -8.81 -11.30
CA ASP A 81 4.74 -9.23 -11.64
C ASP A 81 3.78 -9.00 -10.47
N GLU A 82 4.24 -9.22 -9.25
CA GLU A 82 3.37 -9.02 -8.10
C GLU A 82 3.07 -7.55 -7.91
N VAL A 83 4.07 -6.73 -8.11
CA VAL A 83 3.91 -5.29 -8.00
C VAL A 83 2.91 -4.81 -9.04
N VAL A 84 3.04 -5.31 -10.27
CA VAL A 84 2.15 -4.91 -11.34
C VAL A 84 0.72 -5.30 -11.05
N LYS A 85 0.50 -6.43 -10.40
CA LYS A 85 -0.86 -6.83 -10.05
C LYS A 85 -1.51 -5.81 -9.13
N VAL A 86 -0.77 -5.30 -8.16
CA VAL A 86 -1.31 -4.31 -7.25
C VAL A 86 -1.50 -2.98 -7.98
N MET A 87 -0.57 -2.65 -8.87
CA MET A 87 -0.71 -1.43 -9.66
C MET A 87 -1.98 -1.46 -10.51
N ASN A 88 -2.29 -2.62 -11.06
CA ASN A 88 -3.50 -2.75 -11.86
C ASN A 88 -4.76 -2.62 -11.00
N ILE A 89 -4.73 -3.14 -9.79
CA ILE A 89 -5.85 -2.96 -8.89
C ILE A 89 -6.08 -1.47 -8.63
N ALA A 90 -5.01 -0.75 -8.38
CA ALA A 90 -5.12 0.67 -8.10
C ALA A 90 -5.65 1.41 -9.33
N LYS A 91 -5.14 1.05 -10.49
CA LYS A 91 -5.57 1.71 -11.70
C LYS A 91 -7.04 1.42 -11.99
N ASP A 92 -7.45 0.19 -11.86
CA ASP A 92 -8.82 -0.20 -12.19
C ASP A 92 -9.84 0.43 -11.26
N ASN A 93 -9.43 0.76 -10.06
CA ASN A 93 -10.32 1.35 -9.08
C ASN A 93 -10.07 2.84 -8.88
N ASN A 94 -9.21 3.41 -9.68
CA ASN A 94 -8.89 4.84 -9.61
C ASN A 94 -8.28 5.24 -8.27
N TYR A 95 -7.43 4.40 -7.73
CA TYR A 95 -6.69 4.73 -6.53
C TYR A 95 -5.32 5.27 -6.93
N LYS A 96 -4.78 6.18 -6.17
CA LYS A 96 -3.42 6.62 -6.38
C LYS A 96 -2.49 5.56 -5.79
N LEU A 97 -1.32 5.43 -6.33
CA LEU A 97 -0.38 4.43 -5.84
C LEU A 97 0.94 5.08 -5.52
N ILE A 98 1.45 4.80 -4.34
CA ILE A 98 2.77 5.21 -3.94
C ILE A 98 3.57 3.94 -3.71
N LEU A 99 4.71 3.82 -4.33
CA LEU A 99 5.56 2.66 -4.13
C LEU A 99 6.64 3.01 -3.12
N ALA A 100 6.68 2.27 -2.04
CA ALA A 100 7.70 2.45 -1.04
C ALA A 100 8.56 1.20 -1.00
N THR A 101 9.85 1.34 -1.13
CA THR A 101 10.72 0.18 -1.09
C THR A 101 11.53 0.24 0.18
N THR A 102 11.90 -0.93 0.65
CA THR A 102 12.70 -1.00 1.85
C THR A 102 14.12 -0.62 1.50
N PRO A 103 14.73 0.28 2.19
CA PRO A 103 16.12 0.61 1.94
C PRO A 103 16.96 -0.59 2.30
N ARG A 104 18.00 -0.77 1.72
CA ARG A 104 18.95 -1.76 2.08
C ARG A 104 19.57 -2.33 0.98
#